data_e23ea7580d465931837166cb4b3e55c7
#
_entry.id   e23ea7580d465931837166cb4b3e55c7
#
_cell.length_a   1.000
_cell.length_b   1.000
_cell.length_c   1.000
_cell.angle_alpha   90.00
_cell.angle_beta   90.00
_cell.angle_gamma   90.00
#
_symmetry.space_group_name_H-M   'P 1'
#
loop_
_entity.id
_entity.type
_entity.pdbx_description
1 polymer ?
#
loop_
_entity_poly.entity_id
_entity_poly.type
_entity_poly.pdbx_seq_one_letter_code
_entity_poly.pdbx_strand_id
1 'polypeptide(L)'
;MTEAKTEQRPMRKIPRATLRVWAKHYAETKQGGKCPLCGEAIELATRGNKTDWVVDHDHETGEIRGVLHRSCNGAEGKAANAMGRWGAKSMSYKDIVPFAKRLVAYWESEGAGVMYPDHKTPEERKEAQRVKRNKAEALRRAKKKLAERQKAENG
;
A
#
# COMPACT_ATOMS: atom_id res chain seq x y z
N MET A 1 9.47 -26.20 -32.35
CA MET A 1 9.79 -26.02 -30.91
C MET A 1 8.52 -26.34 -30.14
N THR A 2 8.45 -27.53 -29.58
CA THR A 2 7.27 -28.08 -28.88
C THR A 2 7.19 -27.41 -27.50
N GLU A 3 6.17 -26.55 -27.28
CA GLU A 3 5.85 -26.05 -25.96
C GLU A 3 5.47 -27.21 -25.05
N ALA A 4 6.30 -27.50 -24.06
CA ALA A 4 6.00 -28.47 -23.01
C ALA A 4 4.76 -27.95 -22.24
N LYS A 5 3.59 -28.54 -22.47
CA LYS A 5 2.43 -28.38 -21.60
C LYS A 5 2.84 -28.84 -20.21
N THR A 6 3.08 -27.88 -19.32
CA THR A 6 3.25 -28.15 -17.89
C THR A 6 1.91 -28.71 -17.38
N GLU A 7 1.87 -30.01 -17.17
CA GLU A 7 0.72 -30.70 -16.60
C GLU A 7 0.45 -30.15 -15.22
N GLN A 8 -0.56 -29.28 -15.08
CA GLN A 8 -0.93 -28.67 -13.81
C GLN A 8 -1.51 -29.77 -12.92
N ARG A 9 -0.82 -30.08 -11.83
CA ARG A 9 -1.35 -31.00 -10.80
C ARG A 9 -2.69 -30.47 -10.31
N PRO A 10 -3.73 -31.32 -10.19
CA PRO A 10 -5.04 -30.90 -9.70
C PRO A 10 -4.90 -30.29 -8.29
N MET A 11 -5.32 -29.04 -8.13
CA MET A 11 -5.27 -28.35 -6.84
C MET A 11 -6.28 -28.96 -5.87
N ARG A 12 -5.81 -29.33 -4.68
CA ARG A 12 -6.65 -29.87 -3.62
C ARG A 12 -7.22 -28.73 -2.77
N LYS A 13 -8.53 -28.65 -2.65
CA LYS A 13 -9.18 -27.73 -1.71
C LYS A 13 -8.90 -28.10 -0.25
N ILE A 14 -8.52 -27.13 0.56
CA ILE A 14 -8.31 -27.30 2.00
C ILE A 14 -9.63 -27.00 2.72
N PRO A 15 -10.13 -27.87 3.60
CA PRO A 15 -11.31 -27.60 4.41
C PRO A 15 -11.10 -26.37 5.29
N ARG A 16 -12.14 -25.52 5.42
CA ARG A 16 -12.05 -24.28 6.22
C ARG A 16 -11.64 -24.56 7.67
N ALA A 17 -12.08 -25.67 8.25
CA ALA A 17 -11.72 -26.08 9.62
C ALA A 17 -10.20 -26.30 9.81
N THR A 18 -9.50 -26.76 8.77
CA THR A 18 -8.06 -27.08 8.84
C THR A 18 -7.19 -25.96 8.24
N LEU A 19 -7.79 -24.99 7.57
CA LEU A 19 -7.06 -23.91 6.87
C LEU A 19 -6.07 -23.17 7.78
N ARG A 20 -6.47 -22.88 9.00
CA ARG A 20 -5.62 -22.15 9.96
C ARG A 20 -4.39 -22.96 10.38
N VAL A 21 -4.57 -24.24 10.66
CA VAL A 21 -3.46 -25.15 11.04
C VAL A 21 -2.50 -25.29 9.88
N TRP A 22 -3.05 -25.51 8.67
CA TRP A 22 -2.28 -25.60 7.45
C TRP A 22 -1.49 -24.30 7.20
N ALA A 23 -2.13 -23.14 7.34
CA ALA A 23 -1.51 -21.83 7.10
C ALA A 23 -0.33 -21.57 8.03
N LYS A 24 -0.45 -21.91 9.32
CA LYS A 24 0.68 -21.83 10.28
C LYS A 24 1.83 -22.69 9.84
N HIS A 25 1.57 -23.98 9.59
CA HIS A 25 2.60 -24.91 9.14
C HIS A 25 3.26 -24.44 7.84
N TYR A 26 2.47 -23.93 6.88
CA TYR A 26 2.99 -23.39 5.61
C TYR A 26 3.88 -22.15 5.86
N ALA A 27 3.42 -21.20 6.68
CA ALA A 27 4.19 -20.01 7.01
C ALA A 27 5.52 -20.37 7.69
N GLU A 28 5.52 -21.32 8.63
CA GLU A 28 6.72 -21.78 9.32
C GLU A 28 7.70 -22.50 8.36
N THR A 29 7.19 -23.44 7.57
CA THR A 29 8.05 -24.35 6.79
C THR A 29 8.44 -23.81 5.41
N LYS A 30 7.58 -23.00 4.79
CA LYS A 30 7.79 -22.47 3.44
C LYS A 30 8.17 -20.99 3.37
N GLN A 31 7.80 -20.24 4.41
CA GLN A 31 8.09 -18.79 4.45
C GLN A 31 9.06 -18.41 5.59
N GLY A 32 9.54 -19.38 6.39
CA GLY A 32 10.43 -19.12 7.53
C GLY A 32 9.79 -18.25 8.60
N GLY A 33 8.46 -18.32 8.76
CA GLY A 33 7.69 -17.52 9.69
C GLY A 33 7.57 -16.05 9.33
N LYS A 34 7.94 -15.65 8.11
CA LYS A 34 7.97 -14.24 7.66
C LYS A 34 6.92 -13.95 6.59
N CYS A 35 6.46 -12.71 6.59
CA CYS A 35 5.61 -12.19 5.52
C CYS A 35 6.44 -11.98 4.24
N PRO A 36 6.09 -12.61 3.10
CA PRO A 36 6.88 -12.49 1.87
C PRO A 36 6.85 -11.07 1.24
N LEU A 37 5.95 -10.18 1.67
CA LEU A 37 5.90 -8.81 1.14
C LEU A 37 6.78 -7.83 1.93
N CYS A 38 6.74 -7.85 3.27
CA CYS A 38 7.54 -6.92 4.08
C CYS A 38 8.80 -7.55 4.68
N GLY A 39 8.92 -8.88 4.66
CA GLY A 39 10.06 -9.59 5.26
C GLY A 39 10.01 -9.76 6.78
N GLU A 40 9.06 -9.10 7.46
CA GLU A 40 8.93 -9.14 8.91
C GLU A 40 8.28 -10.44 9.41
N ALA A 41 8.59 -10.82 10.66
CA ALA A 41 8.03 -12.00 11.30
C ALA A 41 6.52 -11.90 11.48
N ILE A 42 5.81 -13.01 11.26
CA ILE A 42 4.37 -13.12 11.47
C ILE A 42 4.10 -13.72 12.85
N GLU A 43 3.29 -13.03 13.67
CA GLU A 43 2.86 -13.55 14.97
C GLU A 43 1.78 -14.64 14.80
N LEU A 44 2.23 -15.87 14.57
CA LEU A 44 1.36 -17.01 14.27
C LEU A 44 0.59 -17.54 15.49
N ALA A 45 0.98 -17.19 16.71
CA ALA A 45 0.32 -17.64 17.95
C ALA A 45 -1.03 -16.96 18.16
N THR A 46 -1.23 -15.74 17.69
CA THR A 46 -2.47 -14.96 17.85
C THR A 46 -3.70 -15.68 17.30
N ARG A 47 -4.86 -15.51 17.96
CA ARG A 47 -6.12 -16.16 17.60
C ARG A 47 -7.27 -15.16 17.53
N GLY A 48 -8.30 -15.50 16.77
CA GLY A 48 -9.53 -14.72 16.64
C GLY A 48 -9.30 -13.34 16.00
N ASN A 49 -9.97 -12.34 16.51
CA ASN A 49 -9.92 -10.97 15.99
C ASN A 49 -8.58 -10.25 16.20
N LYS A 50 -7.71 -10.80 17.07
CA LYS A 50 -6.35 -10.29 17.31
C LYS A 50 -5.33 -10.80 16.29
N THR A 51 -5.73 -11.68 15.37
CA THR A 51 -4.85 -12.19 14.32
C THR A 51 -4.55 -11.08 13.34
N ASP A 52 -3.27 -10.73 13.18
CA ASP A 52 -2.80 -9.73 12.24
C ASP A 52 -2.42 -10.31 10.87
N TRP A 53 -2.52 -11.62 10.71
CA TRP A 53 -2.22 -12.33 9.47
C TRP A 53 -3.45 -12.94 8.80
N VAL A 54 -3.34 -13.15 7.51
CA VAL A 54 -4.36 -13.76 6.64
C VAL A 54 -3.72 -14.71 5.64
N VAL A 55 -4.52 -15.63 5.12
CA VAL A 55 -4.15 -16.48 3.99
C VAL A 55 -4.51 -15.72 2.72
N ASP A 56 -3.50 -15.42 1.93
CA ASP A 56 -3.66 -14.79 0.62
C ASP A 56 -3.83 -15.84 -0.47
N HIS A 57 -4.64 -15.54 -1.47
CA HIS A 57 -4.91 -16.44 -2.58
C HIS A 57 -5.18 -15.67 -3.87
N ASP A 58 -4.92 -16.31 -4.97
CA ASP A 58 -5.29 -15.81 -6.28
C ASP A 58 -6.81 -15.84 -6.48
N HIS A 59 -7.40 -14.72 -6.86
CA HIS A 59 -8.85 -14.58 -6.99
C HIS A 59 -9.42 -15.24 -8.26
N GLU A 60 -8.59 -15.50 -9.26
CA GLU A 60 -8.99 -16.16 -10.50
C GLU A 60 -8.94 -17.70 -10.35
N THR A 61 -7.87 -18.20 -9.73
CA THR A 61 -7.62 -19.65 -9.63
C THR A 61 -8.02 -20.23 -8.27
N GLY A 62 -8.08 -19.40 -7.22
CA GLY A 62 -8.27 -19.81 -5.84
C GLY A 62 -7.02 -20.42 -5.20
N GLU A 63 -5.87 -20.41 -5.88
CA GLU A 63 -4.62 -20.95 -5.37
C GLU A 63 -4.09 -20.07 -4.22
N ILE A 64 -3.70 -20.70 -3.12
CA ILE A 64 -3.09 -19.98 -1.99
C ILE A 64 -1.68 -19.55 -2.38
N ARG A 65 -1.42 -18.25 -2.34
CA ARG A 65 -0.11 -17.65 -2.63
C ARG A 65 0.79 -17.58 -1.39
N GLY A 66 0.19 -17.42 -0.21
CA GLY A 66 0.95 -17.36 1.02
C GLY A 66 0.16 -16.90 2.24
N VAL A 67 0.91 -16.67 3.33
CA VAL A 67 0.41 -16.07 4.57
C VAL A 67 1.05 -14.70 4.70
N LEU A 68 0.23 -13.66 4.81
CA LEU A 68 0.67 -12.27 4.86
C LEU A 68 0.19 -11.60 6.14
N HIS A 69 0.83 -10.51 6.54
CA HIS A 69 0.18 -9.57 7.46
C HIS A 69 -1.09 -9.03 6.82
N ARG A 70 -2.09 -8.78 7.61
CA ARG A 70 -3.38 -8.21 7.16
C ARG A 70 -3.19 -6.87 6.45
N SER A 71 -2.28 -6.03 6.96
CA SER A 71 -1.90 -4.76 6.33
C SER A 71 -1.24 -4.95 4.96
N CYS A 72 -0.33 -5.93 4.85
CA CYS A 72 0.36 -6.25 3.58
C CYS A 72 -0.61 -6.78 2.53
N ASN A 73 -1.51 -7.68 2.92
CA ASN A 73 -2.57 -8.17 2.04
C ASN A 73 -3.49 -7.04 1.55
N GLY A 74 -3.84 -6.11 2.47
CA GLY A 74 -4.62 -4.93 2.09
C GLY A 74 -3.87 -3.97 1.16
N ALA A 75 -2.55 -3.83 1.34
CA ALA A 75 -1.71 -3.03 0.45
C ALA A 75 -1.57 -3.68 -0.94
N GLU A 76 -1.36 -5.01 -0.99
CA GLU A 76 -1.31 -5.78 -2.24
C GLU A 76 -2.59 -5.59 -3.05
N GLY A 77 -3.76 -5.84 -2.44
CA GLY A 77 -5.04 -5.70 -3.14
C GLY A 77 -5.31 -4.27 -3.63
N LYS A 78 -4.92 -3.23 -2.88
CA LYS A 78 -5.02 -1.84 -3.32
C LYS A 78 -4.08 -1.55 -4.49
N ALA A 79 -2.84 -2.04 -4.42
CA ALA A 79 -1.86 -1.88 -5.49
C ALA A 79 -2.31 -2.60 -6.77
N ALA A 80 -2.74 -3.86 -6.66
CA ALA A 80 -3.27 -4.63 -7.79
C ALA A 80 -4.48 -3.93 -8.43
N ASN A 81 -5.42 -3.42 -7.62
CA ASN A 81 -6.59 -2.68 -8.11
C ASN A 81 -6.18 -1.39 -8.84
N ALA A 82 -5.27 -0.61 -8.28
CA ALA A 82 -4.80 0.63 -8.91
C ALA A 82 -4.06 0.35 -10.22
N MET A 83 -3.14 -0.61 -10.22
CA MET A 83 -2.41 -1.02 -11.42
C MET A 83 -3.34 -1.61 -12.48
N GLY A 84 -4.30 -2.42 -12.09
CA GLY A 84 -5.27 -3.00 -13.01
C GLY A 84 -6.16 -1.93 -13.66
N ARG A 85 -6.77 -1.09 -12.86
CA ARG A 85 -7.69 -0.04 -13.35
C ARG A 85 -7.00 1.01 -14.22
N TRP A 86 -5.90 1.55 -13.75
CA TRP A 86 -5.29 2.75 -14.33
C TRP A 86 -4.12 2.43 -15.26
N GLY A 87 -3.37 1.35 -14.96
CA GLY A 87 -2.17 0.95 -15.70
C GLY A 87 -2.43 -0.09 -16.78
N ALA A 88 -2.68 -1.33 -16.37
CA ALA A 88 -2.84 -2.47 -17.26
C ALA A 88 -4.18 -2.47 -18.03
N LYS A 89 -5.18 -1.69 -17.58
CA LYS A 89 -6.57 -1.68 -18.11
C LYS A 89 -7.23 -3.07 -18.10
N SER A 90 -6.83 -3.90 -17.17
CA SER A 90 -7.31 -5.26 -16.96
C SER A 90 -7.16 -5.62 -15.48
N MET A 91 -8.09 -6.39 -14.93
CA MET A 91 -8.01 -6.86 -13.55
C MET A 91 -7.33 -8.23 -13.43
N SER A 92 -6.92 -8.83 -14.55
CA SER A 92 -6.18 -10.10 -14.54
C SER A 92 -4.72 -9.89 -14.11
N TYR A 93 -4.22 -10.75 -13.24
CA TYR A 93 -2.81 -10.75 -12.84
C TYR A 93 -1.86 -11.01 -14.02
N LYS A 94 -2.32 -11.68 -15.06
CA LYS A 94 -1.57 -11.84 -16.31
C LYS A 94 -1.16 -10.50 -16.92
N ASP A 95 -2.00 -9.47 -16.79
CA ASP A 95 -1.75 -8.13 -17.34
C ASP A 95 -1.15 -7.19 -16.31
N ILE A 96 -1.56 -7.33 -15.04
CA ILE A 96 -1.06 -6.51 -13.92
C ILE A 96 0.42 -6.74 -13.66
N VAL A 97 0.87 -8.01 -13.63
CA VAL A 97 2.27 -8.34 -13.30
C VAL A 97 3.28 -7.76 -14.30
N PRO A 98 3.09 -7.86 -15.63
CA PRO A 98 3.97 -7.18 -16.57
C PRO A 98 3.96 -5.65 -16.42
N PHE A 99 2.82 -5.05 -16.12
CA PHE A 99 2.75 -3.61 -15.83
C PHE A 99 3.54 -3.26 -14.57
N ALA A 100 3.36 -4.00 -13.48
CA ALA A 100 4.08 -3.80 -12.22
C ALA A 100 5.60 -3.88 -12.41
N LYS A 101 6.08 -4.88 -13.16
CA LYS A 101 7.51 -5.01 -13.50
C LYS A 101 8.05 -3.78 -14.22
N ARG A 102 7.32 -3.26 -15.22
CA ARG A 102 7.71 -2.03 -15.92
C ARG A 102 7.66 -0.80 -15.01
N LEU A 103 6.69 -0.73 -14.11
CA LEU A 103 6.59 0.36 -13.14
C LEU A 103 7.79 0.40 -12.18
N VAL A 104 8.20 -0.75 -11.66
CA VAL A 104 9.41 -0.84 -10.81
C VAL A 104 10.64 -0.41 -11.61
N ALA A 105 10.84 -0.96 -12.80
CA ALA A 105 11.96 -0.58 -13.67
C ALA A 105 11.98 0.92 -14.01
N TYR A 106 10.79 1.53 -14.20
CA TYR A 106 10.67 2.97 -14.42
C TYR A 106 11.11 3.78 -13.20
N TRP A 107 10.74 3.37 -11.99
CA TRP A 107 11.18 4.05 -10.77
C TRP A 107 12.67 3.91 -10.49
N GLU A 108 13.29 2.82 -10.94
CA GLU A 108 14.72 2.55 -10.82
C GLU A 108 15.55 3.19 -11.94
N SER A 109 14.89 3.72 -12.99
CA SER A 109 15.56 4.36 -14.10
C SER A 109 16.17 5.71 -13.70
N GLU A 110 17.25 6.09 -14.36
CA GLU A 110 17.84 7.41 -14.20
C GLU A 110 16.87 8.51 -14.60
N GLY A 111 16.82 9.57 -13.80
CA GLY A 111 16.02 10.76 -14.11
C GLY A 111 16.62 11.55 -15.28
N ALA A 112 15.83 12.44 -15.86
CA ALA A 112 16.22 13.27 -17.00
C ALA A 112 17.28 14.37 -16.66
N GLY A 113 17.74 14.44 -15.41
CA GLY A 113 18.71 15.45 -14.96
C GLY A 113 18.15 16.87 -14.87
N VAL A 114 16.83 17.03 -14.97
CA VAL A 114 16.14 18.32 -14.84
C VAL A 114 15.07 18.27 -13.75
N MET A 115 14.88 19.39 -13.09
CA MET A 115 13.92 19.50 -12.00
C MET A 115 12.57 19.98 -12.53
N TYR A 116 11.47 19.44 -11.97
CA TYR A 116 10.12 19.89 -12.29
C TYR A 116 9.94 21.37 -11.86
N PRO A 117 9.34 22.24 -12.69
CA PRO A 117 9.30 23.70 -12.46
C PRO A 117 8.73 24.10 -11.10
N ASP A 118 7.67 23.44 -10.64
CA ASP A 118 7.01 23.75 -9.36
C ASP A 118 7.57 22.96 -8.17
N HIS A 119 8.67 22.23 -8.36
CA HIS A 119 9.29 21.50 -7.27
C HIS A 119 9.86 22.46 -6.25
N LYS A 120 9.55 22.22 -4.98
CA LYS A 120 10.10 22.96 -3.84
C LYS A 120 10.96 22.05 -3.00
N THR A 121 12.13 22.51 -2.64
CA THR A 121 12.99 21.81 -1.69
C THR A 121 12.31 21.71 -0.31
N PRO A 122 12.77 20.81 0.58
CA PRO A 122 12.24 20.75 1.94
C PRO A 122 12.33 22.10 2.69
N GLU A 123 13.41 22.85 2.46
CA GLU A 123 13.64 24.16 3.06
C GLU A 123 12.64 25.19 2.53
N GLU A 124 12.43 25.25 1.22
CA GLU A 124 11.45 26.14 0.59
C GLU A 124 10.02 25.82 1.04
N ARG A 125 9.70 24.54 1.23
CA ARG A 125 8.38 24.12 1.77
C ARG A 125 8.18 24.60 3.20
N LYS A 126 9.21 24.43 4.06
CA LYS A 126 9.16 24.93 5.46
C LYS A 126 8.99 26.43 5.50
N GLU A 127 9.74 27.16 4.67
CA GLU A 127 9.64 28.62 4.61
C GLU A 127 8.26 29.06 4.09
N ALA A 128 7.76 28.47 3.03
CA ALA A 128 6.42 28.78 2.52
C ALA A 128 5.32 28.50 3.57
N GLN A 129 5.45 27.40 4.34
CA GLN A 129 4.54 27.11 5.44
C GLN A 129 4.66 28.14 6.58
N ARG A 130 5.88 28.57 6.93
CA ARG A 130 6.15 29.62 7.93
C ARG A 130 5.48 30.93 7.53
N VAL A 131 5.71 31.37 6.30
CA VAL A 131 5.11 32.58 5.74
C VAL A 131 3.59 32.51 5.76
N LYS A 132 3.00 31.40 5.31
CA LYS A 132 1.55 31.18 5.31
C LYS A 132 0.97 31.24 6.73
N ARG A 133 1.61 30.60 7.71
CA ARG A 133 1.21 30.61 9.11
C ARG A 133 1.26 32.02 9.70
N ASN A 134 2.38 32.73 9.48
CA ASN A 134 2.56 34.09 10.00
C ASN A 134 1.52 35.05 9.40
N LYS A 135 1.22 34.95 8.09
CA LYS A 135 0.17 35.73 7.44
C LYS A 135 -1.22 35.44 8.01
N ALA A 136 -1.53 34.16 8.23
CA ALA A 136 -2.82 33.77 8.85
C ALA A 136 -2.95 34.29 10.29
N GLU A 137 -1.86 34.23 11.07
CA GLU A 137 -1.84 34.74 12.44
C GLU A 137 -1.98 36.27 12.48
N ALA A 138 -1.26 36.99 11.62
CA ALA A 138 -1.38 38.43 11.50
C ALA A 138 -2.82 38.86 11.14
N LEU A 139 -3.44 38.17 10.19
CA LEU A 139 -4.84 38.40 9.82
C LEU A 139 -5.80 38.13 10.98
N ARG A 140 -5.58 37.06 11.75
CA ARG A 140 -6.38 36.75 12.93
C ARG A 140 -6.26 37.83 14.01
N ARG A 141 -5.03 38.32 14.28
CA ARG A 141 -4.76 39.40 15.22
C ARG A 141 -5.43 40.71 14.77
N ALA A 142 -5.36 41.05 13.49
CA ALA A 142 -6.01 42.22 12.93
C ALA A 142 -7.53 42.15 13.06
N LYS A 143 -8.15 41.03 12.74
CA LYS A 143 -9.61 40.81 12.90
C LYS A 143 -10.04 40.92 14.35
N LYS A 144 -9.26 40.34 15.30
CA LYS A 144 -9.55 40.45 16.73
C LYS A 144 -9.52 41.91 17.20
N LYS A 145 -8.47 42.65 16.82
CA LYS A 145 -8.32 44.08 17.17
C LYS A 145 -9.44 44.95 16.60
N LEU A 146 -9.88 44.64 15.37
CA LEU A 146 -11.01 45.36 14.76
C LEU A 146 -12.33 45.10 15.53
N ALA A 147 -12.59 43.83 15.88
CA ALA A 147 -13.77 43.45 16.65
C ALA A 147 -13.79 44.08 18.05
N GLU A 148 -12.64 44.19 18.72
CA GLU A 148 -12.49 44.87 20.02
C GLU A 148 -12.79 46.37 19.91
N ARG A 149 -12.31 47.06 18.86
CA ARG A 149 -12.63 48.46 18.59
C ARG A 149 -14.12 48.69 18.34
N GLN A 150 -14.73 47.86 17.49
CA GLN A 150 -16.18 47.95 17.23
C GLN A 150 -17.03 47.75 18.49
N LYS A 151 -16.62 46.87 19.40
CA LYS A 151 -17.31 46.69 20.69
C LYS A 151 -17.16 47.90 21.61
N ALA A 152 -16.01 48.58 21.61
CA ALA A 152 -15.75 49.74 22.41
C ALA A 152 -16.50 51.01 21.89
N GLU A 153 -16.80 51.05 20.59
CA GLU A 153 -17.56 52.15 19.96
C GLU A 153 -19.07 52.01 20.12
N ASN A 154 -19.58 50.81 20.36
CA ASN A 154 -21.02 50.47 20.45
C ASN A 154 -21.50 50.22 21.89
N GLY A 155 -20.69 50.41 22.92
CA GLY A 155 -21.02 50.28 24.33
C GLY A 155 -20.79 51.59 25.07
#